data_82bba61f1389949fb1c25096b93caca4
#
_entry.id   82bba61f1389949fb1c25096b93caca4
#
_cell.length_a   1.000
_cell.length_b   1.000
_cell.length_c   1.000
_cell.angle_alpha   90.00
_cell.angle_beta   90.00
_cell.angle_gamma   90.00
#
_symmetry.space_group_name_H-M   'P 1'
#
loop_
_entity.id
_entity.type
_entity.pdbx_description
1 polymer ?
#
loop_
_entity_poly.entity_id
_entity_poly.type
_entity_poly.pdbx_seq_one_letter_code
_entity_poly.pdbx_strand_id
1 'polypeptide(L)'
;DTLSIQELENIDWGSVSYTEIDSSGNEVEHTYAEFYDRFNDQPDLLEKTGWWKKTSVKSQLSPRIAVAYPISDKGVIHFAYGYFFKIPDFSLLYNETDYKLSETGTNFGIFGNPDLKPETTVSYELGLKQEIAVNTRLEVKAFYRDARDYVSSGIPIDLGDGKAYYKFVNKDYSNSRGIITTLYRRFSNYFGGQLDYTYQVAEGANSNPVEEFGAVLAGNEPTRSIIPLDWDQTHNLNGSVFMSYQKWGANAVFQYGSGYPYTPQITNYESQGGVLSNVLLRNSRRKPTTFRLDLKLHRQIKIGDFDGRLYIRIQNLTDRRNQISVYGDSGKSDETIE
;
A
#
# COMPACT_ATOMS: atom_id res chain seq x y z
N ASP A 1 38.96 -12.49 6.37
CA ASP A 1 38.91 -12.63 4.89
C ASP A 1 37.50 -12.97 4.47
N THR A 2 36.85 -12.07 3.73
CA THR A 2 35.51 -12.27 3.19
C THR A 2 35.61 -13.11 1.91
N LEU A 3 35.03 -14.30 1.92
CA LEU A 3 34.92 -15.14 0.74
C LEU A 3 33.98 -14.50 -0.28
N SER A 4 34.34 -14.51 -1.54
CA SER A 4 33.46 -14.09 -2.64
C SER A 4 32.33 -15.12 -2.87
N ILE A 5 31.23 -14.69 -3.49
CA ILE A 5 30.09 -15.60 -3.80
C ILE A 5 30.52 -16.81 -4.64
N GLN A 6 31.49 -16.63 -5.57
CA GLN A 6 32.03 -17.73 -6.36
C GLN A 6 32.89 -18.71 -5.54
N GLU A 7 33.54 -18.23 -4.50
CA GLU A 7 34.27 -19.11 -3.58
C GLU A 7 33.32 -19.89 -2.67
N LEU A 8 32.19 -19.28 -2.24
CA LEU A 8 31.16 -19.94 -1.47
C LEU A 8 30.43 -21.06 -2.26
N GLU A 9 30.20 -20.86 -3.56
CA GLU A 9 29.60 -21.88 -4.44
C GLU A 9 30.49 -23.10 -4.69
N ASN A 10 31.81 -22.95 -4.51
CA ASN A 10 32.80 -24.00 -4.74
C ASN A 10 33.29 -24.68 -3.44
N ILE A 11 32.75 -24.32 -2.29
CA ILE A 11 33.09 -24.95 -1.02
C ILE A 11 32.47 -26.38 -0.99
N ASP A 12 33.32 -27.35 -0.86
CA ASP A 12 32.86 -28.70 -0.48
C ASP A 12 32.48 -28.67 1.02
N TRP A 13 31.24 -28.39 1.29
CA TRP A 13 30.69 -28.31 2.64
C TRP A 13 30.84 -29.63 3.43
N GLY A 14 31.05 -30.76 2.74
CA GLY A 14 31.37 -32.03 3.37
C GLY A 14 32.77 -32.10 3.99
N SER A 15 33.65 -31.20 3.56
CA SER A 15 35.04 -31.14 4.08
C SER A 15 35.27 -30.04 5.14
N VAL A 16 34.28 -29.16 5.34
CA VAL A 16 34.38 -28.11 6.38
C VAL A 16 34.06 -28.70 7.75
N SER A 17 34.99 -28.57 8.70
CA SER A 17 34.82 -29.07 10.05
C SER A 17 34.70 -27.93 11.06
N TYR A 18 34.05 -28.19 12.18
CA TYR A 18 34.06 -27.36 13.37
C TYR A 18 34.32 -28.22 14.59
N THR A 19 34.91 -27.58 15.63
CA THR A 19 35.27 -28.26 16.87
C THR A 19 34.25 -27.92 17.98
N GLU A 20 33.67 -28.91 18.61
CA GLU A 20 32.79 -28.77 19.78
C GLU A 20 33.46 -29.40 21.00
N ILE A 21 33.24 -28.83 22.17
CA ILE A 21 33.73 -29.41 23.46
C ILE A 21 32.60 -30.29 24.00
N ASP A 22 32.86 -31.57 24.15
CA ASP A 22 31.89 -32.53 24.70
C ASP A 22 31.65 -32.28 26.22
N SER A 23 30.66 -32.99 26.76
CA SER A 23 30.30 -32.87 28.19
C SER A 23 31.42 -33.36 29.14
N SER A 24 32.48 -33.96 28.61
CA SER A 24 33.67 -34.46 29.33
C SER A 24 34.85 -33.53 29.18
N GLY A 25 34.71 -32.43 28.40
CA GLY A 25 35.75 -31.44 28.18
C GLY A 25 36.73 -31.75 27.07
N ASN A 26 36.44 -32.76 26.22
CA ASN A 26 37.27 -33.10 25.08
C ASN A 26 36.83 -32.35 23.83
N GLU A 27 37.79 -31.98 23.00
CA GLU A 27 37.51 -31.41 21.67
C GLU A 27 37.11 -32.53 20.71
N VAL A 28 35.92 -32.38 20.11
CA VAL A 28 35.39 -33.32 19.09
C VAL A 28 35.22 -32.52 17.82
N GLU A 29 35.85 -33.00 16.73
CA GLU A 29 35.72 -32.38 15.41
C GLU A 29 34.52 -32.99 14.69
N HIS A 30 33.66 -32.17 14.17
CA HIS A 30 32.46 -32.52 13.39
C HIS A 30 32.55 -31.89 12.03
N THR A 31 32.12 -32.61 10.99
CA THR A 31 31.94 -32.02 9.65
C THR A 31 30.61 -31.33 9.52
N TYR A 32 30.54 -30.34 8.65
CA TYR A 32 29.25 -29.68 8.32
C TYR A 32 28.23 -30.62 7.71
N ALA A 33 28.66 -31.68 7.02
CA ALA A 33 27.78 -32.74 6.53
C ALA A 33 27.13 -33.51 7.68
N GLU A 34 27.91 -33.91 8.71
CA GLU A 34 27.37 -34.52 9.94
C GLU A 34 26.45 -33.61 10.72
N PHE A 35 26.74 -32.30 10.72
CA PHE A 35 25.87 -31.29 11.30
C PHE A 35 24.52 -31.26 10.55
N TYR A 36 24.53 -31.22 9.21
CA TYR A 36 23.33 -31.18 8.38
C TYR A 36 22.50 -32.47 8.53
N ASP A 37 23.13 -33.64 8.51
CA ASP A 37 22.46 -34.94 8.67
C ASP A 37 21.84 -35.06 10.08
N ARG A 38 22.56 -34.65 11.10
CA ARG A 38 22.09 -34.62 12.49
C ARG A 38 20.85 -33.72 12.69
N PHE A 39 20.76 -32.62 11.95
CA PHE A 39 19.61 -31.72 12.01
C PHE A 39 18.44 -32.19 11.15
N ASN A 40 18.66 -32.80 10.01
CA ASN A 40 17.61 -33.38 9.17
C ASN A 40 16.89 -34.56 9.86
N ASP A 41 17.62 -35.35 10.62
CA ASP A 41 17.07 -36.48 11.37
C ASP A 41 16.42 -36.06 12.71
N GLN A 42 16.72 -34.88 13.21
CA GLN A 42 16.21 -34.37 14.49
C GLN A 42 15.73 -32.90 14.39
N PRO A 43 14.61 -32.65 13.68
CA PRO A 43 14.09 -31.28 13.51
C PRO A 43 13.80 -30.58 14.85
N ASP A 44 13.53 -31.34 15.93
CA ASP A 44 13.34 -30.80 17.29
C ASP A 44 14.62 -30.21 17.90
N LEU A 45 15.77 -30.62 17.41
CA LEU A 45 17.07 -30.10 17.91
C LEU A 45 17.32 -28.69 17.38
N LEU A 46 16.93 -28.40 16.15
CA LEU A 46 16.99 -27.05 15.55
C LEU A 46 16.11 -26.06 16.33
N GLU A 47 14.92 -26.51 16.75
CA GLU A 47 14.02 -25.72 17.58
C GLU A 47 14.59 -25.48 18.98
N LYS A 48 15.24 -26.47 19.59
CA LYS A 48 15.87 -26.39 20.90
C LYS A 48 17.10 -25.48 20.91
N THR A 49 17.86 -25.40 19.81
CA THR A 49 19.01 -24.48 19.69
C THR A 49 18.58 -23.04 19.43
N GLY A 50 17.29 -22.77 19.16
CA GLY A 50 16.79 -21.43 18.88
C GLY A 50 17.13 -20.89 17.49
N TRP A 51 17.85 -21.65 16.66
CA TRP A 51 18.28 -21.22 15.32
C TRP A 51 17.14 -21.28 14.30
N TRP A 52 16.22 -22.22 14.48
CA TRP A 52 15.06 -22.39 13.59
C TRP A 52 13.80 -22.53 14.43
N LYS A 53 12.75 -21.87 13.99
CA LYS A 53 11.44 -22.00 14.58
C LYS A 53 10.45 -22.47 13.52
N LYS A 54 9.72 -23.53 13.84
CA LYS A 54 8.63 -24.00 12.98
C LYS A 54 7.54 -22.92 12.91
N THR A 55 7.16 -22.54 11.69
CA THR A 55 6.06 -21.60 11.47
C THR A 55 4.72 -22.26 11.79
N SER A 56 3.79 -21.50 12.31
CA SER A 56 2.43 -21.97 12.57
C SER A 56 1.63 -22.10 11.27
N VAL A 57 0.81 -23.14 11.17
CA VAL A 57 -0.12 -23.30 10.05
C VAL A 57 -1.14 -22.18 10.08
N LYS A 58 -1.29 -21.45 9.00
CA LYS A 58 -2.30 -20.37 8.87
C LYS A 58 -3.48 -20.92 8.08
N SER A 59 -4.67 -20.84 8.67
CA SER A 59 -5.93 -21.15 8.00
C SER A 59 -6.89 -19.97 8.16
N GLN A 60 -7.59 -19.60 7.09
CA GLN A 60 -8.47 -18.46 7.08
C GLN A 60 -9.77 -18.76 6.34
N LEU A 61 -10.90 -18.48 6.97
CA LEU A 61 -12.21 -18.53 6.35
C LEU A 61 -12.58 -17.12 5.85
N SER A 62 -13.08 -17.02 4.62
CA SER A 62 -13.39 -15.75 3.95
C SER A 62 -14.87 -15.71 3.48
N PRO A 63 -15.84 -15.57 4.40
CA PRO A 63 -17.25 -15.53 4.05
C PRO A 63 -17.59 -14.24 3.30
N ARG A 64 -18.46 -14.37 2.28
CA ARG A 64 -18.96 -13.23 1.50
C ARG A 64 -20.46 -13.44 1.27
N ILE A 65 -21.23 -12.40 1.55
CA ILE A 65 -22.68 -12.41 1.40
C ILE A 65 -23.08 -11.15 0.66
N ALA A 66 -23.90 -11.31 -0.39
CA ALA A 66 -24.48 -10.17 -1.10
C ALA A 66 -25.98 -10.43 -1.32
N VAL A 67 -26.77 -9.40 -1.08
CA VAL A 67 -28.22 -9.42 -1.29
C VAL A 67 -28.59 -8.21 -2.11
N ALA A 68 -29.42 -8.43 -3.13
CA ALA A 68 -30.02 -7.36 -3.93
C ALA A 68 -31.53 -7.50 -3.90
N TYR A 69 -32.22 -6.40 -3.63
CA TYR A 69 -33.67 -6.37 -3.54
C TYR A 69 -34.24 -5.29 -4.47
N PRO A 70 -35.05 -5.67 -5.49
CA PRO A 70 -35.73 -4.71 -6.33
C PRO A 70 -36.83 -3.99 -5.54
N ILE A 71 -36.70 -2.66 -5.42
CA ILE A 71 -37.69 -1.81 -4.75
C ILE A 71 -38.75 -1.27 -5.71
N SER A 72 -38.43 -1.28 -7.01
CA SER A 72 -39.33 -0.94 -8.12
C SER A 72 -38.80 -1.55 -9.41
N ASP A 73 -39.54 -1.40 -10.51
CA ASP A 73 -39.11 -1.82 -11.85
C ASP A 73 -37.82 -1.09 -12.32
N LYS A 74 -37.47 0.00 -11.67
CA LYS A 74 -36.35 0.89 -12.02
C LYS A 74 -35.32 1.07 -10.90
N GLY A 75 -35.54 0.43 -9.75
CA GLY A 75 -34.71 0.63 -8.57
C GLY A 75 -34.36 -0.65 -7.85
N VAL A 76 -33.09 -0.77 -7.44
CA VAL A 76 -32.53 -1.90 -6.68
C VAL A 76 -31.71 -1.37 -5.54
N ILE A 77 -31.99 -1.86 -4.32
CA ILE A 77 -31.09 -1.73 -3.17
C ILE A 77 -30.23 -3.00 -3.10
N HIS A 78 -28.95 -2.83 -2.82
CA HIS A 78 -28.05 -3.95 -2.58
C HIS A 78 -27.25 -3.74 -1.30
N PHE A 79 -26.99 -4.83 -0.64
CA PHE A 79 -26.10 -4.90 0.51
C PHE A 79 -25.05 -5.97 0.25
N ALA A 80 -23.80 -5.70 0.59
CA ALA A 80 -22.75 -6.69 0.55
C ALA A 80 -21.92 -6.64 1.85
N TYR A 81 -21.59 -7.83 2.33
CA TYR A 81 -20.64 -8.06 3.40
C TYR A 81 -19.57 -9.00 2.89
N GLY A 82 -18.31 -8.69 3.19
CA GLY A 82 -17.20 -9.55 2.82
C GLY A 82 -16.09 -9.54 3.86
N TYR A 83 -15.60 -10.72 4.18
CA TYR A 83 -14.38 -10.92 4.92
C TYR A 83 -13.28 -11.33 3.94
N PHE A 84 -12.22 -10.55 3.87
CA PHE A 84 -11.12 -10.75 2.94
C PHE A 84 -9.83 -10.94 3.73
N PHE A 85 -8.90 -11.67 3.15
CA PHE A 85 -7.55 -11.76 3.68
C PHE A 85 -6.52 -11.62 2.54
N LYS A 86 -5.36 -11.10 2.91
CA LYS A 86 -4.19 -11.00 2.04
C LYS A 86 -3.01 -11.63 2.76
N ILE A 87 -2.33 -12.57 2.10
CA ILE A 87 -1.06 -13.10 2.60
C ILE A 87 -0.02 -11.98 2.49
N PRO A 88 0.80 -11.74 3.53
CA PRO A 88 1.88 -10.76 3.46
C PRO A 88 2.81 -11.03 2.27
N ASP A 89 3.40 -9.98 1.74
CA ASP A 89 4.34 -10.11 0.63
C ASP A 89 5.56 -10.93 1.06
N PHE A 90 6.10 -11.75 0.16
CA PHE A 90 7.24 -12.62 0.49
C PHE A 90 8.47 -11.84 0.99
N SER A 91 8.66 -10.62 0.55
CA SER A 91 9.70 -9.73 1.07
C SER A 91 9.56 -9.46 2.57
N LEU A 92 8.33 -9.43 3.11
CA LEU A 92 8.08 -9.24 4.54
C LEU A 92 8.25 -10.56 5.33
N LEU A 93 8.07 -11.70 4.67
CA LEU A 93 8.27 -13.02 5.27
C LEU A 93 9.76 -13.40 5.35
N TYR A 94 10.52 -13.12 4.27
CA TYR A 94 11.88 -13.62 4.09
C TYR A 94 12.91 -12.50 3.85
N ASN A 95 12.68 -11.30 4.39
CA ASN A 95 13.61 -10.21 4.22
C ASN A 95 14.93 -10.50 4.92
N GLU A 96 16.00 -10.61 4.16
CA GLU A 96 17.42 -10.63 4.57
C GLU A 96 17.71 -11.37 5.87
N THR A 97 17.28 -12.64 5.96
CA THR A 97 17.49 -13.45 7.16
C THR A 97 18.96 -13.82 7.40
N ASP A 98 19.80 -13.85 6.36
CA ASP A 98 21.13 -14.43 6.45
C ASP A 98 22.27 -13.41 6.59
N TYR A 99 22.07 -12.13 6.24
CA TYR A 99 23.19 -11.17 6.08
C TYR A 99 23.16 -9.93 6.96
N LYS A 100 22.15 -9.75 7.78
CA LYS A 100 22.01 -8.52 8.58
C LYS A 100 22.78 -8.50 9.89
N LEU A 101 23.35 -9.61 10.30
CA LEU A 101 24.19 -9.71 11.47
C LEU A 101 25.66 -9.32 11.17
N SER A 102 25.86 -8.25 10.40
CA SER A 102 27.22 -7.76 10.16
C SER A 102 27.78 -7.10 11.42
N GLU A 103 29.08 -7.24 11.60
CA GLU A 103 29.80 -6.77 12.79
C GLU A 103 29.86 -5.23 12.93
N THR A 104 29.38 -4.48 11.94
CA THR A 104 29.50 -3.02 11.90
C THR A 104 28.14 -2.34 12.05
N GLY A 105 27.81 -1.93 13.27
CA GLY A 105 26.64 -1.11 13.54
C GLY A 105 25.83 -1.55 14.76
N THR A 106 25.03 -0.63 15.29
CA THR A 106 24.17 -0.85 16.46
C THR A 106 22.76 -1.32 16.09
N ASN A 107 22.33 -1.09 14.83
CA ASN A 107 21.01 -1.45 14.34
C ASN A 107 21.09 -2.32 13.08
N PHE A 108 20.56 -3.53 13.16
CA PHE A 108 20.63 -4.53 12.08
C PHE A 108 19.45 -4.48 11.08
N GLY A 109 18.59 -3.47 11.18
CA GLY A 109 17.43 -3.34 10.29
C GLY A 109 16.26 -4.23 10.70
N ILE A 110 15.35 -4.48 9.74
CA ILE A 110 14.14 -5.27 9.99
C ILE A 110 14.25 -6.63 9.33
N PHE A 111 14.15 -7.68 10.14
CA PHE A 111 14.12 -9.06 9.67
C PHE A 111 12.74 -9.46 9.20
N GLY A 112 12.68 -10.31 8.19
CA GLY A 112 11.48 -10.99 7.76
C GLY A 112 10.89 -11.86 8.89
N ASN A 113 9.60 -12.13 8.79
CA ASN A 113 8.91 -13.00 9.75
C ASN A 113 8.01 -14.00 9.02
N PRO A 114 8.48 -15.23 8.79
CA PRO A 114 7.67 -16.27 8.15
C PRO A 114 6.41 -16.63 8.92
N ASP A 115 6.29 -16.25 10.20
CA ASP A 115 5.13 -16.54 11.04
C ASP A 115 4.08 -15.41 11.05
N LEU A 116 4.19 -14.44 10.13
CA LEU A 116 3.17 -13.41 9.97
C LEU A 116 1.81 -14.02 9.65
N LYS A 117 0.76 -13.44 10.24
CA LYS A 117 -0.63 -13.76 9.93
C LYS A 117 -1.05 -13.06 8.62
N PRO A 118 -2.05 -13.59 7.91
CA PRO A 118 -2.68 -12.84 6.85
C PRO A 118 -3.29 -11.53 7.35
N GLU A 119 -3.13 -10.47 6.58
CA GLU A 119 -3.86 -9.22 6.78
C GLU A 119 -5.33 -9.45 6.50
N THR A 120 -6.22 -8.90 7.30
CA THR A 120 -7.65 -9.13 7.19
C THR A 120 -8.41 -7.84 6.93
N THR A 121 -9.48 -7.90 6.12
CA THR A 121 -10.34 -6.75 5.86
C THR A 121 -11.80 -7.17 5.91
N VAL A 122 -12.56 -6.50 6.74
CA VAL A 122 -14.02 -6.61 6.75
C VAL A 122 -14.60 -5.44 5.96
N SER A 123 -15.43 -5.74 4.97
CA SER A 123 -16.05 -4.74 4.10
C SER A 123 -17.57 -4.82 4.18
N TYR A 124 -18.19 -3.67 4.36
CA TYR A 124 -19.64 -3.47 4.29
C TYR A 124 -19.95 -2.51 3.15
N GLU A 125 -20.91 -2.83 2.32
CA GLU A 125 -21.38 -1.95 1.25
C GLU A 125 -22.91 -1.94 1.24
N LEU A 126 -23.50 -0.75 1.15
CA LEU A 126 -24.92 -0.52 0.95
C LEU A 126 -25.09 0.41 -0.24
N GLY A 127 -25.87 0.02 -1.22
CA GLY A 127 -26.05 0.82 -2.42
C GLY A 127 -27.49 0.85 -2.90
N LEU A 128 -27.83 1.95 -3.54
CA LEU A 128 -29.05 2.17 -4.27
C LEU A 128 -28.70 2.41 -5.75
N LYS A 129 -29.32 1.68 -6.63
CA LYS A 129 -29.23 1.85 -8.08
C LYS A 129 -30.62 2.16 -8.63
N GLN A 130 -30.79 3.33 -9.23
CA GLN A 130 -32.07 3.82 -9.70
C GLN A 130 -31.97 4.38 -11.12
N GLU A 131 -32.86 3.96 -11.99
CA GLU A 131 -33.10 4.67 -13.26
C GLU A 131 -33.89 5.95 -12.95
N ILE A 132 -33.25 7.10 -13.13
CA ILE A 132 -33.84 8.42 -12.83
C ILE A 132 -34.47 9.11 -14.05
N ALA A 133 -34.05 8.70 -15.24
CA ALA A 133 -34.62 9.13 -16.52
C ALA A 133 -34.33 8.08 -17.59
N VAL A 134 -34.98 8.21 -18.75
CA VAL A 134 -34.74 7.30 -19.89
C VAL A 134 -33.23 7.23 -20.20
N ASN A 135 -32.69 6.02 -20.23
CA ASN A 135 -31.27 5.73 -20.47
C ASN A 135 -30.31 6.36 -19.43
N THR A 136 -30.80 6.82 -18.27
CA THR A 136 -30.00 7.49 -17.27
C THR A 136 -30.17 6.82 -15.91
N ARG A 137 -29.06 6.36 -15.32
CA ARG A 137 -29.01 5.64 -14.06
C ARG A 137 -28.13 6.40 -13.06
N LEU A 138 -28.63 6.55 -11.85
CA LEU A 138 -27.90 7.00 -10.70
C LEU A 138 -27.62 5.79 -9.78
N GLU A 139 -26.41 5.66 -9.34
CA GLU A 139 -26.01 4.70 -8.32
C GLU A 139 -25.33 5.45 -7.18
N VAL A 140 -25.78 5.24 -5.97
CA VAL A 140 -25.16 5.77 -4.74
C VAL A 140 -24.82 4.60 -3.85
N LYS A 141 -23.57 4.50 -3.46
CA LYS A 141 -23.04 3.41 -2.66
C LYS A 141 -22.24 3.96 -1.49
N ALA A 142 -22.63 3.61 -0.27
CA ALA A 142 -21.83 3.81 0.94
C ALA A 142 -21.01 2.57 1.22
N PHE A 143 -19.77 2.75 1.67
CA PHE A 143 -18.90 1.64 2.05
C PHE A 143 -18.17 1.95 3.36
N TYR A 144 -17.87 0.88 4.09
CA TYR A 144 -16.99 0.88 5.26
C TYR A 144 -16.09 -0.34 5.20
N ARG A 145 -14.79 -0.14 5.35
CA ARG A 145 -13.78 -1.19 5.36
C ARG A 145 -12.92 -1.04 6.60
N ASP A 146 -12.81 -2.10 7.37
CA ASP A 146 -11.95 -2.20 8.55
C ASP A 146 -10.87 -3.25 8.27
N ALA A 147 -9.64 -2.80 8.20
CA ALA A 147 -8.49 -3.65 7.95
C ALA A 147 -7.67 -3.81 9.23
N ARG A 148 -7.28 -5.04 9.52
CA ARG A 148 -6.57 -5.47 10.71
C ARG A 148 -5.38 -6.34 10.36
N ASP A 149 -4.50 -6.51 11.36
CA ASP A 149 -3.31 -7.33 11.23
C ASP A 149 -2.35 -6.86 10.12
N TYR A 150 -2.36 -5.57 9.79
CA TYR A 150 -1.36 -5.01 8.88
C TYR A 150 0.04 -5.22 9.44
N VAL A 151 0.94 -5.55 8.53
CA VAL A 151 2.36 -5.74 8.86
C VAL A 151 3.02 -4.40 9.15
N SER A 152 3.79 -4.37 10.22
CA SER A 152 4.59 -3.22 10.63
C SER A 152 5.88 -3.69 11.29
N SER A 153 6.81 -2.80 11.54
CA SER A 153 7.99 -3.11 12.33
C SER A 153 7.61 -3.31 13.81
N GLY A 154 8.15 -4.35 14.42
CA GLY A 154 8.03 -4.62 15.85
C GLY A 154 8.85 -3.66 16.70
N ILE A 155 8.84 -3.90 18.02
CA ILE A 155 9.74 -3.23 18.95
C ILE A 155 11.17 -3.74 18.73
N PRO A 156 12.21 -2.93 19.05
CA PRO A 156 13.59 -3.39 19.01
C PRO A 156 13.80 -4.57 19.96
N ILE A 157 14.47 -5.59 19.47
CA ILE A 157 14.89 -6.76 20.24
C ILE A 157 16.35 -6.54 20.58
N ASP A 158 16.64 -6.34 21.86
CA ASP A 158 17.98 -6.09 22.36
C ASP A 158 18.81 -7.39 22.34
N LEU A 159 20.01 -7.30 21.75
CA LEU A 159 21.00 -8.38 21.70
C LEU A 159 22.10 -8.21 22.75
N GLY A 160 22.07 -7.15 23.54
CA GLY A 160 23.16 -6.73 24.40
C GLY A 160 24.19 -5.84 23.70
N ASP A 161 25.12 -5.27 24.44
CA ASP A 161 26.20 -4.38 23.96
C ASP A 161 25.67 -3.20 23.08
N GLY A 162 24.44 -2.74 23.33
CA GLY A 162 23.82 -1.67 22.58
C GLY A 162 23.41 -2.04 21.16
N LYS A 163 23.33 -3.34 20.83
CA LYS A 163 22.91 -3.87 19.55
C LYS A 163 21.43 -4.28 19.61
N ALA A 164 20.67 -3.94 18.59
CA ALA A 164 19.28 -4.32 18.50
C ALA A 164 18.87 -4.65 17.04
N TYR A 165 17.91 -5.51 16.89
CA TYR A 165 17.26 -5.78 15.60
C TYR A 165 15.74 -5.63 15.70
N TYR A 166 15.09 -5.50 14.57
CA TYR A 166 13.65 -5.41 14.46
C TYR A 166 13.11 -6.61 13.68
N LYS A 167 11.84 -6.92 13.90
CA LYS A 167 11.14 -7.99 13.19
C LYS A 167 9.79 -7.49 12.75
N PHE A 168 9.35 -7.91 11.57
CA PHE A 168 7.99 -7.63 11.12
C PHE A 168 6.97 -8.35 12.00
N VAL A 169 5.90 -7.64 12.38
CA VAL A 169 4.78 -8.13 13.20
C VAL A 169 3.45 -7.63 12.65
N ASN A 170 2.37 -8.34 12.94
CA ASN A 170 1.00 -7.88 12.65
C ASN A 170 0.49 -7.05 13.82
N LYS A 171 0.42 -5.74 13.68
CA LYS A 171 -0.07 -4.86 14.74
C LYS A 171 -0.89 -3.67 14.25
N ASP A 172 -0.73 -3.28 12.99
CA ASP A 172 -1.34 -2.09 12.47
C ASP A 172 -2.77 -2.34 11.97
N TYR A 173 -3.51 -1.27 11.83
CA TYR A 173 -4.89 -1.27 11.39
C TYR A 173 -5.18 -0.02 10.57
N SER A 174 -6.20 -0.13 9.72
CA SER A 174 -6.75 1.02 9.01
C SER A 174 -8.25 0.89 8.83
N ASN A 175 -8.91 2.01 8.66
CA ASN A 175 -10.28 2.03 8.19
C ASN A 175 -10.42 2.96 6.99
N SER A 176 -11.29 2.60 6.08
CA SER A 176 -11.72 3.50 5.01
C SER A 176 -13.23 3.49 4.87
N ARG A 177 -13.81 4.66 4.77
CA ARG A 177 -15.25 4.85 4.66
C ARG A 177 -15.58 5.94 3.66
N GLY A 178 -16.71 5.82 3.01
CA GLY A 178 -17.05 6.81 2.02
C GLY A 178 -18.34 6.54 1.27
N ILE A 179 -18.59 7.42 0.32
CA ILE A 179 -19.74 7.36 -0.59
C ILE A 179 -19.23 7.45 -2.00
N ILE A 180 -19.70 6.56 -2.86
CA ILE A 180 -19.47 6.58 -4.30
C ILE A 180 -20.79 6.90 -4.98
N THR A 181 -20.81 7.93 -5.81
CA THR A 181 -21.96 8.31 -6.63
C THR A 181 -21.59 8.20 -8.09
N THR A 182 -22.29 7.36 -8.82
CA THR A 182 -22.10 7.16 -10.26
C THR A 182 -23.36 7.60 -11.01
N LEU A 183 -23.21 8.58 -11.89
CA LEU A 183 -24.23 8.94 -12.87
C LEU A 183 -23.82 8.38 -14.23
N TYR A 184 -24.60 7.48 -14.74
CA TYR A 184 -24.37 6.85 -16.04
C TYR A 184 -25.51 7.16 -17.00
N ARG A 185 -25.16 7.60 -18.21
CA ARG A 185 -26.09 7.76 -19.32
C ARG A 185 -25.65 6.92 -20.49
N ARG A 186 -26.53 5.98 -20.89
CA ARG A 186 -26.36 5.22 -22.14
C ARG A 186 -26.35 6.18 -23.31
N PHE A 187 -25.51 5.91 -24.31
CA PHE A 187 -25.52 6.71 -25.53
C PHE A 187 -26.91 6.68 -26.20
N SER A 188 -27.55 7.84 -26.29
CA SER A 188 -28.82 8.08 -26.95
C SER A 188 -28.95 9.56 -27.27
N ASN A 189 -29.67 9.90 -28.32
CA ASN A 189 -29.88 11.31 -28.72
C ASN A 189 -28.56 12.09 -28.76
N TYR A 190 -27.56 11.54 -29.45
CA TYR A 190 -26.26 12.17 -29.73
C TYR A 190 -25.24 12.20 -28.62
N PHE A 191 -25.57 11.85 -27.38
CA PHE A 191 -24.56 11.82 -26.30
C PHE A 191 -24.80 10.70 -25.29
N GLY A 192 -23.71 10.36 -24.61
CA GLY A 192 -23.68 9.45 -23.48
C GLY A 192 -22.47 9.78 -22.60
N GLY A 193 -22.41 9.18 -21.42
CA GLY A 193 -21.29 9.44 -20.53
C GLY A 193 -21.44 8.80 -19.16
N GLN A 194 -20.41 8.97 -18.37
CA GLN A 194 -20.36 8.53 -16.98
C GLN A 194 -19.65 9.60 -16.15
N LEU A 195 -20.17 9.81 -14.96
CA LEU A 195 -19.59 10.68 -13.93
C LEU A 195 -19.53 9.88 -12.64
N ASP A 196 -18.33 9.71 -12.10
CA ASP A 196 -18.08 9.02 -10.85
C ASP A 196 -17.50 10.01 -9.84
N TYR A 197 -18.19 10.19 -8.74
CA TYR A 197 -17.72 10.97 -7.61
C TYR A 197 -17.54 10.08 -6.40
N THR A 198 -16.36 10.13 -5.80
CA THR A 198 -16.04 9.43 -4.57
C THR A 198 -15.68 10.44 -3.48
N TYR A 199 -16.39 10.38 -2.38
CA TYR A 199 -15.98 10.94 -1.11
C TYR A 199 -15.44 9.81 -0.25
N GLN A 200 -14.21 9.94 0.25
CA GLN A 200 -13.54 8.91 1.03
C GLN A 200 -12.74 9.53 2.17
N VAL A 201 -12.70 8.85 3.31
CA VAL A 201 -11.76 9.09 4.40
C VAL A 201 -11.07 7.78 4.70
N ALA A 202 -9.73 7.78 4.62
CA ALA A 202 -8.90 6.62 4.90
C ALA A 202 -7.89 6.99 5.99
N GLU A 203 -7.99 6.29 7.12
CA GLU A 203 -7.21 6.56 8.33
C GLU A 203 -6.63 5.26 8.87
N GLY A 204 -5.48 5.34 9.53
CA GLY A 204 -4.82 4.16 10.11
C GLY A 204 -3.65 4.53 11.00
N ALA A 205 -2.93 3.51 11.47
CA ALA A 205 -1.74 3.68 12.29
C ALA A 205 -0.52 4.08 11.45
N ASN A 206 -0.26 3.36 10.37
CA ASN A 206 0.85 3.59 9.44
C ASN A 206 0.43 3.36 8.00
N SER A 207 1.12 4.00 7.04
CA SER A 207 0.85 3.85 5.61
C SER A 207 1.66 2.71 4.97
N ASN A 208 2.78 2.31 5.58
CA ASN A 208 3.63 1.22 5.10
C ASN A 208 4.35 0.49 6.26
N PRO A 209 4.81 -0.77 6.06
CA PRO A 209 5.39 -1.59 7.13
C PRO A 209 6.69 -1.09 7.75
N VAL A 210 7.49 -0.30 7.03
CA VAL A 210 8.81 0.16 7.50
C VAL A 210 8.79 1.56 8.12
N GLU A 211 7.65 2.15 8.20
CA GLU A 211 7.48 3.54 8.54
C GLU A 211 7.84 3.87 9.99
N GLU A 212 7.41 3.03 10.91
CA GLU A 212 7.75 3.17 12.33
C GLU A 212 9.25 2.96 12.58
N PHE A 213 9.85 1.99 11.90
CA PHE A 213 11.29 1.79 11.95
C PHE A 213 12.06 3.03 11.47
N GLY A 214 11.63 3.63 10.36
CA GLY A 214 12.23 4.88 9.87
C GLY A 214 12.10 6.03 10.85
N ALA A 215 10.97 6.15 11.55
CA ALA A 215 10.78 7.16 12.59
C ALA A 215 11.75 6.96 13.77
N VAL A 216 11.89 5.72 14.27
CA VAL A 216 12.81 5.39 15.36
C VAL A 216 14.26 5.65 14.97
N LEU A 217 14.69 5.28 13.76
CA LEU A 217 16.03 5.56 13.26
C LEU A 217 16.32 7.07 13.16
N ALA A 218 15.30 7.86 12.85
CA ALA A 218 15.41 9.32 12.82
C ALA A 218 15.34 9.98 14.22
N GLY A 219 15.29 9.19 15.30
CA GLY A 219 15.18 9.67 16.67
C GLY A 219 13.80 10.21 17.04
N ASN A 220 12.77 9.91 16.25
CA ASN A 220 11.40 10.29 16.50
C ASN A 220 10.63 9.18 17.24
N GLU A 221 9.66 9.58 18.07
CA GLU A 221 8.75 8.61 18.65
C GLU A 221 7.79 8.05 17.59
N PRO A 222 7.48 6.74 17.62
CA PRO A 222 6.48 6.15 16.75
C PRO A 222 5.11 6.80 16.92
N THR A 223 4.41 7.00 15.83
CA THR A 223 3.05 7.55 15.85
C THR A 223 2.09 6.61 16.56
N ARG A 224 1.45 7.07 17.63
CA ARG A 224 0.45 6.30 18.41
C ARG A 224 -0.99 6.74 18.13
N SER A 225 -1.18 7.61 17.18
CA SER A 225 -2.49 8.17 16.82
C SER A 225 -2.96 7.66 15.46
N ILE A 226 -4.27 7.67 15.26
CA ILE A 226 -4.86 7.46 13.94
C ILE A 226 -4.58 8.69 13.09
N ILE A 227 -4.01 8.50 11.92
CA ILE A 227 -3.64 9.53 10.97
C ILE A 227 -4.28 9.28 9.60
N PRO A 228 -4.49 10.31 8.79
CA PRO A 228 -4.80 10.11 7.37
C PRO A 228 -3.69 9.31 6.70
N LEU A 229 -4.05 8.29 5.92
CA LEU A 229 -3.08 7.47 5.20
C LEU A 229 -2.56 8.20 3.96
N ASP A 230 -1.33 7.93 3.54
CA ASP A 230 -0.66 8.61 2.41
C ASP A 230 -1.48 8.58 1.11
N TRP A 231 -2.35 7.59 0.96
CA TRP A 231 -3.25 7.41 -0.18
C TRP A 231 -4.67 7.94 0.05
N ASP A 232 -4.94 8.60 1.18
CA ASP A 232 -6.23 9.22 1.45
C ASP A 232 -6.49 10.40 0.52
N GLN A 233 -7.37 10.19 -0.46
CA GLN A 233 -7.85 11.23 -1.37
C GLN A 233 -9.33 11.48 -1.12
N THR A 234 -9.64 12.53 -0.34
CA THR A 234 -10.99 12.76 0.18
C THR A 234 -12.04 12.95 -0.91
N HIS A 235 -11.69 13.66 -1.98
CA HIS A 235 -12.57 13.91 -3.11
C HIS A 235 -11.92 13.44 -4.40
N ASN A 236 -12.61 12.58 -5.14
CA ASN A 236 -12.20 12.12 -6.46
C ASN A 236 -13.39 12.21 -7.41
N LEU A 237 -13.22 12.90 -8.54
CA LEU A 237 -14.24 13.05 -9.56
C LEU A 237 -13.66 12.67 -10.91
N ASN A 238 -14.21 11.62 -11.51
CA ASN A 238 -13.84 11.16 -12.84
C ASN A 238 -15.05 11.26 -13.75
N GLY A 239 -14.82 11.68 -14.97
CA GLY A 239 -15.92 11.74 -15.94
C GLY A 239 -15.46 11.47 -17.35
N SER A 240 -16.36 10.87 -18.11
CA SER A 240 -16.23 10.71 -19.55
C SER A 240 -17.54 11.06 -20.23
N VAL A 241 -17.46 11.89 -21.25
CA VAL A 241 -18.61 12.26 -22.10
C VAL A 241 -18.24 11.98 -23.54
N PHE A 242 -19.10 11.31 -24.25
CA PHE A 242 -18.96 11.08 -25.67
C PHE A 242 -20.19 11.55 -26.41
N MET A 243 -19.93 12.22 -27.52
CA MET A 243 -20.94 12.80 -28.40
C MET A 243 -20.72 12.31 -29.81
N SER A 244 -21.79 12.09 -30.53
CA SER A 244 -21.73 11.76 -31.96
C SER A 244 -22.91 12.36 -32.67
N TYR A 245 -22.63 13.13 -33.71
CA TYR A 245 -23.64 13.73 -34.56
C TYR A 245 -23.23 13.63 -36.04
N GLN A 246 -24.02 12.96 -36.83
CA GLN A 246 -23.71 12.68 -38.24
C GLN A 246 -22.32 12.05 -38.41
N LYS A 247 -21.37 12.78 -39.02
CA LYS A 247 -20.01 12.32 -39.28
C LYS A 247 -19.02 12.76 -38.22
N TRP A 248 -19.44 13.57 -37.25
CA TRP A 248 -18.59 14.09 -36.18
C TRP A 248 -18.76 13.33 -34.89
N GLY A 249 -17.68 13.18 -34.17
CA GLY A 249 -17.72 12.69 -32.81
C GLY A 249 -16.70 13.38 -31.93
N ALA A 250 -17.04 13.47 -30.66
CA ALA A 250 -16.20 14.04 -29.61
C ALA A 250 -16.18 13.11 -28.40
N ASN A 251 -15.03 13.04 -27.74
CA ASN A 251 -14.89 12.36 -26.46
C ASN A 251 -14.06 13.26 -25.53
N ALA A 252 -14.60 13.56 -24.37
CA ALA A 252 -13.91 14.28 -23.31
C ALA A 252 -13.78 13.36 -22.09
N VAL A 253 -12.58 13.31 -21.51
CA VAL A 253 -12.30 12.60 -20.25
C VAL A 253 -11.67 13.59 -19.30
N PHE A 254 -12.23 13.70 -18.10
CA PHE A 254 -11.68 14.56 -17.08
C PHE A 254 -11.50 13.81 -15.76
N GLN A 255 -10.52 14.24 -15.00
CA GLN A 255 -10.17 13.71 -13.68
C GLN A 255 -9.88 14.89 -12.76
N TYR A 256 -10.47 14.88 -11.58
CA TYR A 256 -10.19 15.80 -10.51
C TYR A 256 -9.94 15.00 -9.23
N GLY A 257 -8.90 15.36 -8.49
CA GLY A 257 -8.61 14.78 -7.19
C GLY A 257 -8.24 15.85 -6.16
N SER A 258 -8.73 15.71 -4.93
CA SER A 258 -8.19 16.46 -3.82
C SER A 258 -6.73 16.05 -3.57
N GLY A 259 -5.94 16.93 -2.98
CA GLY A 259 -4.55 16.63 -2.65
C GLY A 259 -4.42 15.45 -1.69
N TYR A 260 -3.38 14.65 -1.90
CA TYR A 260 -2.95 13.63 -0.95
C TYR A 260 -2.39 14.25 0.33
N PRO A 261 -2.46 13.57 1.47
CA PRO A 261 -1.83 14.05 2.70
C PRO A 261 -0.31 14.17 2.56
N TYR A 262 0.27 15.06 3.33
CA TYR A 262 1.71 15.12 3.56
C TYR A 262 2.01 15.63 4.96
N THR A 263 3.18 15.29 5.48
CA THR A 263 3.67 15.78 6.76
C THR A 263 4.40 17.11 6.55
N PRO A 264 3.92 18.21 7.12
CA PRO A 264 4.61 19.49 7.01
C PRO A 264 5.93 19.47 7.79
N GLN A 265 6.91 20.27 7.36
CA GLN A 265 8.17 20.47 8.04
C GLN A 265 8.26 21.92 8.52
N ILE A 266 8.87 22.16 9.68
CA ILE A 266 9.19 23.50 10.17
C ILE A 266 10.65 23.77 9.86
N THR A 267 10.92 24.68 8.94
CA THR A 267 12.29 25.02 8.51
C THR A 267 12.91 26.14 9.31
N ASN A 268 12.13 27.00 9.95
CA ASN A 268 12.62 28.15 10.71
C ASN A 268 12.45 27.93 12.21
N TYR A 269 13.47 27.36 12.83
CA TYR A 269 13.67 27.41 14.28
C TYR A 269 14.67 28.53 14.57
N GLU A 270 14.21 29.77 14.68
CA GLU A 270 14.97 30.75 15.45
C GLU A 270 14.89 30.33 16.92
N SER A 271 16.04 29.99 17.45
CA SER A 271 16.29 29.61 18.82
C SER A 271 15.92 30.73 19.80
N GLN A 272 14.65 30.85 20.12
CA GLN A 272 14.22 31.50 21.34
C GLN A 272 13.80 30.44 22.34
N GLY A 273 14.76 29.97 23.14
CA GLY A 273 14.70 29.41 24.49
C GLY A 273 13.43 28.72 25.00
N GLY A 274 12.63 28.09 24.15
CA GLY A 274 11.45 27.34 24.54
C GLY A 274 11.38 26.03 23.77
N VAL A 275 11.32 24.91 24.47
CA VAL A 275 11.02 23.60 23.91
C VAL A 275 9.58 23.62 23.38
N LEU A 276 9.40 24.09 22.15
CA LEU A 276 8.17 23.81 21.41
C LEU A 276 8.36 22.43 20.78
N SER A 277 7.98 21.39 21.49
CA SER A 277 7.67 20.11 20.89
C SER A 277 6.36 20.24 20.09
N ASN A 278 6.36 21.03 19.03
CA ASN A 278 5.36 20.93 18.00
C ASN A 278 5.63 19.61 17.27
N VAL A 279 5.11 18.55 17.85
CA VAL A 279 4.91 17.30 17.13
C VAL A 279 3.94 17.64 15.99
N LEU A 280 4.50 17.99 14.84
CA LEU A 280 3.71 18.18 13.64
C LEU A 280 3.02 16.86 13.38
N LEU A 281 1.72 16.86 13.50
CA LEU A 281 0.92 15.67 13.26
C LEU A 281 1.21 15.21 11.82
N ARG A 282 1.60 13.96 11.73
CA ARG A 282 1.86 13.31 10.47
C ARG A 282 0.64 13.41 9.56
N ASN A 283 0.88 13.63 8.26
CA ASN A 283 -0.17 13.75 7.26
C ASN A 283 -1.25 14.80 7.56
N SER A 284 -0.90 15.84 8.33
CA SER A 284 -1.83 16.88 8.78
C SER A 284 -2.18 17.90 7.72
N ARG A 285 -1.45 17.97 6.62
CA ARG A 285 -1.73 18.89 5.50
C ARG A 285 -1.96 18.12 4.20
N ARG A 286 -2.54 18.85 3.23
CA ARG A 286 -2.86 18.29 1.90
C ARG A 286 -2.08 19.00 0.80
N LYS A 287 -1.57 18.20 -0.14
CA LYS A 287 -0.98 18.68 -1.39
C LYS A 287 -2.02 19.43 -2.22
N PRO A 288 -1.61 20.22 -3.21
CA PRO A 288 -2.53 20.84 -4.16
C PRO A 288 -3.42 19.82 -4.88
N THR A 289 -4.62 20.25 -5.24
CA THR A 289 -5.56 19.43 -6.03
C THR A 289 -5.00 19.11 -7.41
N THR A 290 -5.38 17.99 -7.96
CA THR A 290 -5.02 17.57 -9.32
C THR A 290 -6.22 17.73 -10.25
N PHE A 291 -5.97 18.10 -11.51
CA PHE A 291 -6.99 18.15 -12.56
C PHE A 291 -6.38 17.82 -13.91
N ARG A 292 -7.08 17.05 -14.72
CA ARG A 292 -6.70 16.72 -16.09
C ARG A 292 -7.94 16.66 -16.95
N LEU A 293 -7.86 17.21 -18.16
CA LEU A 293 -8.88 17.14 -19.17
C LEU A 293 -8.26 16.72 -20.51
N ASP A 294 -8.70 15.62 -21.03
CA ASP A 294 -8.30 15.11 -22.35
C ASP A 294 -9.49 15.21 -23.32
N LEU A 295 -9.24 15.67 -24.55
CA LEU A 295 -10.26 15.82 -25.59
C LEU A 295 -9.84 15.07 -26.86
N LYS A 296 -10.75 14.33 -27.42
CA LYS A 296 -10.63 13.70 -28.74
C LYS A 296 -11.79 14.11 -29.61
N LEU A 297 -11.49 14.74 -30.75
CA LEU A 297 -12.44 15.05 -31.80
C LEU A 297 -12.18 14.16 -33.00
N HIS A 298 -13.22 13.70 -33.67
CA HIS A 298 -13.03 12.92 -34.89
C HIS A 298 -14.15 13.20 -35.90
N ARG A 299 -13.79 13.00 -37.16
CA ARG A 299 -14.72 13.09 -38.29
C ARG A 299 -14.57 11.85 -39.20
N GLN A 300 -15.69 11.25 -39.55
CA GLN A 300 -15.70 10.22 -40.58
C GLN A 300 -15.58 10.90 -41.94
N ILE A 301 -14.68 10.40 -42.75
CA ILE A 301 -14.44 10.87 -44.13
C ILE A 301 -14.54 9.70 -45.09
N LYS A 302 -15.08 9.96 -46.29
CA LYS A 302 -15.08 9.00 -47.38
C LYS A 302 -14.28 9.56 -48.56
N ILE A 303 -13.27 8.81 -49.00
CA ILE A 303 -12.38 9.17 -50.11
C ILE A 303 -12.51 8.06 -51.15
N GLY A 304 -13.30 8.30 -52.21
CA GLY A 304 -13.66 7.25 -53.12
C GLY A 304 -14.40 6.12 -52.43
N ASP A 305 -13.94 4.89 -52.57
CA ASP A 305 -14.49 3.71 -51.91
C ASP A 305 -13.91 3.44 -50.50
N PHE A 306 -13.01 4.27 -50.04
CA PHE A 306 -12.37 4.11 -48.72
C PHE A 306 -13.11 4.91 -47.63
N ASP A 307 -13.55 4.22 -46.57
CA ASP A 307 -14.05 4.85 -45.37
C ASP A 307 -12.91 5.07 -44.36
N GLY A 308 -12.68 6.33 -44.02
CA GLY A 308 -11.61 6.76 -43.10
C GLY A 308 -12.14 7.55 -41.91
N ARG A 309 -11.30 7.72 -40.90
CA ARG A 309 -11.59 8.58 -39.76
C ARG A 309 -10.38 9.49 -39.49
N LEU A 310 -10.59 10.79 -39.61
CA LEU A 310 -9.65 11.79 -39.17
C LEU A 310 -9.92 12.13 -37.72
N TYR A 311 -8.88 12.24 -36.89
CA TYR A 311 -9.03 12.63 -35.48
C TYR A 311 -7.92 13.56 -35.00
N ILE A 312 -8.26 14.36 -34.01
CA ILE A 312 -7.36 15.18 -33.21
C ILE A 312 -7.51 14.76 -31.76
N ARG A 313 -6.42 14.49 -31.08
CA ARG A 313 -6.38 14.20 -29.64
C ARG A 313 -5.52 15.26 -28.96
N ILE A 314 -6.08 15.91 -27.95
CA ILE A 314 -5.40 16.86 -27.10
C ILE A 314 -5.40 16.25 -25.68
N GLN A 315 -4.22 16.04 -25.13
CA GLN A 315 -4.05 15.57 -23.76
C GLN A 315 -3.74 16.76 -22.87
N ASN A 316 -4.27 16.75 -21.65
CA ASN A 316 -4.12 17.85 -20.71
C ASN A 316 -4.46 19.21 -21.33
N LEU A 317 -5.70 19.34 -21.85
CA LEU A 317 -6.19 20.54 -22.57
C LEU A 317 -6.02 21.83 -21.75
N THR A 318 -6.00 21.74 -20.43
CA THR A 318 -5.83 22.90 -19.53
C THR A 318 -4.37 23.25 -19.25
N ASP A 319 -3.43 22.48 -19.79
CA ASP A 319 -1.98 22.61 -19.52
C ASP A 319 -1.62 22.71 -18.03
N ARG A 320 -2.44 22.08 -17.18
CA ARG A 320 -2.21 22.12 -15.75
C ARG A 320 -1.08 21.15 -15.35
N ARG A 321 -0.08 21.67 -14.65
CA ARG A 321 0.99 20.91 -14.04
C ARG A 321 0.51 20.37 -12.70
N ASN A 322 0.19 19.08 -12.63
CA ASN A 322 -0.22 18.42 -11.41
C ASN A 322 1.01 18.06 -10.56
N GLN A 323 1.03 18.51 -9.33
CA GLN A 323 2.15 18.31 -8.42
C GLN A 323 2.07 16.92 -7.78
N ILE A 324 3.14 16.13 -7.96
CA ILE A 324 3.26 14.77 -7.39
C ILE A 324 3.86 14.85 -5.98
N SER A 325 4.89 15.69 -5.81
CA SER A 325 5.57 15.93 -4.54
C SER A 325 5.55 17.43 -4.21
N VAL A 326 5.70 17.74 -2.94
CA VAL A 326 5.77 19.11 -2.43
C VAL A 326 6.89 19.20 -1.41
N TYR A 327 7.47 20.39 -1.26
CA TYR A 327 8.36 20.69 -0.14
C TYR A 327 7.54 20.71 1.16
N GLY A 328 8.09 20.11 2.22
CA GLY A 328 7.36 19.96 3.49
C GLY A 328 7.05 21.27 4.18
N ASP A 329 7.87 22.30 3.97
CA ASP A 329 7.74 23.63 4.54
C ASP A 329 6.63 24.47 3.85
N SER A 330 6.69 24.57 2.54
CA SER A 330 5.78 25.43 1.77
C SER A 330 4.51 24.74 1.29
N GLY A 331 4.53 23.39 1.17
CA GLY A 331 3.45 22.63 0.54
C GLY A 331 3.36 22.87 -0.98
N LYS A 332 4.36 23.48 -1.59
CA LYS A 332 4.45 23.74 -3.03
C LYS A 332 5.55 22.88 -3.66
N SER A 333 5.55 22.73 -4.97
CA SER A 333 6.54 21.94 -5.70
C SER A 333 7.76 22.72 -6.17
N ASP A 334 7.69 24.04 -6.16
CA ASP A 334 8.62 24.98 -6.79
C ASP A 334 9.19 26.04 -5.84
N GLU A 335 8.68 26.11 -4.62
CA GLU A 335 9.11 27.10 -3.62
C GLU A 335 9.34 26.44 -2.27
N THR A 336 10.51 26.70 -1.67
CA THR A 336 10.77 26.53 -0.24
C THR A 336 10.50 27.84 0.49
N ILE A 337 10.22 27.78 1.77
CA ILE A 337 10.21 29.00 2.62
C ILE A 337 11.67 29.26 3.00
N GLU A 338 12.22 30.38 2.62
CA GLU A 338 13.54 30.86 3.05
C GLU A 338 13.59 31.23 4.53
#